data_e630ece4c74a36f54e47336140fc7f53
#
_entry.id   e630ece4c74a36f54e47336140fc7f53
#
_cell.length_a   1.000
_cell.length_b   1.000
_cell.length_c   1.000
_cell.angle_alpha   90.00
_cell.angle_beta   90.00
_cell.angle_gamma   90.00
#
_symmetry.space_group_name_H-M   'P 1'
#
loop_
_entity.id
_entity.type
_entity.pdbx_description
1 polymer ?
#
loop_
_entity_poly.entity_id
_entity_poly.type
_entity_poly.pdbx_seq_one_letter_code
_entity_poly.pdbx_strand_id
1 'polypeptide(L)'
;MTKPAPTTTKNPVSKNGRKQNKDNSPFKLDPAFIAKFAGKKPKFGYNGLGEFVFYRTYSRLKEDGTKETFADTLQRVVEGCYEIQRQWCSTGKKDSVEKDDNTEKNDNIAFGGMALPWGRAKAQRSAQEMFQRMWDFKFLPPGRGLWVMGTPHMWKLGSASLNNCGFCSTRNIAEDPAWPFCFVMDMSMLGVGVGFDTCGANKISVIKPNDTETIWVIDDSREGWVDSLRALIESFTNRPELGTVKFDYSLIRRAGAEIKGFGGKASGPDVLKDLHKMVSKHFHNILRRKNPIITSVDIVDLMNFIGRCVVAGNVRRSSEIALGDPADWDYMQMKDKTLFGEQLISHRWASNNSIFAKVGMDYRGVASQISENGEPGCLWLDNVQNFCRTIDGRKEGIDKRAIGTNPCGEQSLEDGELCCLCETFPAHHDDAADYHRTLKFAYLYAKTVTLLPTHCKKTNAVLLRNRRIGLSQSGIIQAFAKFGRRQVLSEFCNKGYDVVRHWDDIYSEWLCVS
;
A
#
# COMPACT_ATOMS: atom_id res chain seq x y z
N MET A 1 65.93 -16.14 -54.32
CA MET A 1 66.35 -15.24 -53.24
C MET A 1 65.12 -14.86 -52.50
N THR A 2 64.80 -15.56 -51.45
CA THR A 2 63.59 -15.40 -50.62
C THR A 2 63.93 -14.60 -49.33
N LYS A 3 63.25 -13.49 -49.07
CA LYS A 3 63.41 -12.73 -47.86
C LYS A 3 62.58 -13.38 -46.69
N PRO A 4 63.12 -13.42 -45.49
CA PRO A 4 62.37 -13.94 -44.32
C PRO A 4 61.39 -12.96 -43.75
N ALA A 5 60.25 -13.49 -43.17
CA ALA A 5 59.18 -12.77 -42.50
C ALA A 5 59.58 -12.31 -41.09
N PRO A 6 59.02 -11.23 -40.55
CA PRO A 6 59.35 -10.77 -39.22
C PRO A 6 58.56 -11.54 -38.13
N THR A 7 59.27 -11.94 -37.09
CA THR A 7 58.80 -12.56 -35.87
C THR A 7 58.11 -11.54 -35.00
N THR A 8 56.82 -11.75 -34.71
CA THR A 8 56.04 -10.96 -33.71
C THR A 8 56.22 -11.56 -32.31
N THR A 9 56.94 -10.84 -31.46
CA THR A 9 57.02 -11.09 -30.02
C THR A 9 55.68 -10.78 -29.34
N LYS A 10 55.00 -11.79 -28.80
CA LYS A 10 53.84 -11.65 -27.96
C LYS A 10 54.27 -11.20 -26.55
N ASN A 11 53.93 -9.98 -26.14
CA ASN A 11 53.97 -9.55 -24.75
C ASN A 11 52.91 -10.31 -23.94
N PRO A 12 53.18 -10.80 -22.73
CA PRO A 12 52.19 -11.43 -21.89
C PRO A 12 51.28 -10.35 -21.27
N VAL A 13 49.98 -10.37 -21.63
CA VAL A 13 48.97 -9.57 -20.98
C VAL A 13 48.81 -10.10 -19.55
N SER A 14 49.18 -9.27 -18.58
CA SER A 14 48.97 -9.50 -17.14
C SER A 14 47.48 -9.63 -16.87
N LYS A 15 47.02 -10.84 -16.57
CA LYS A 15 45.69 -11.11 -16.03
C LYS A 15 45.67 -10.70 -14.54
N ASN A 16 45.58 -9.42 -14.25
CA ASN A 16 45.16 -8.96 -12.94
C ASN A 16 43.65 -9.24 -12.75
N GLY A 17 43.34 -10.49 -12.46
CA GLY A 17 42.04 -10.88 -11.94
C GLY A 17 41.87 -10.31 -10.54
N ARG A 18 41.26 -9.12 -10.41
CA ARG A 18 40.68 -8.68 -9.15
C ARG A 18 39.61 -9.72 -8.79
N LYS A 19 39.94 -10.63 -7.88
CA LYS A 19 38.97 -11.41 -7.12
C LYS A 19 38.11 -10.37 -6.35
N GLN A 20 36.94 -10.04 -6.88
CA GLN A 20 35.91 -9.37 -6.09
C GLN A 20 35.51 -10.36 -4.99
N ASN A 21 36.06 -10.18 -3.79
CA ASN A 21 35.46 -10.74 -2.58
C ASN A 21 34.02 -10.22 -2.55
N LYS A 22 33.05 -11.06 -2.92
CA LYS A 22 31.63 -10.75 -2.74
C LYS A 22 31.38 -10.77 -1.23
N ASP A 23 31.51 -9.61 -0.60
CA ASP A 23 31.06 -9.42 0.76
C ASP A 23 29.52 -9.58 0.76
N ASN A 24 29.06 -10.76 1.18
CA ASN A 24 27.65 -11.13 1.26
C ASN A 24 27.00 -10.67 2.56
N SER A 25 27.71 -9.96 3.43
CA SER A 25 27.13 -9.45 4.67
C SER A 25 25.98 -8.46 4.37
N PRO A 26 24.94 -8.43 5.21
CA PRO A 26 23.87 -7.44 5.10
C PRO A 26 24.42 -6.01 5.05
N PHE A 27 23.70 -5.12 4.38
CA PHE A 27 24.08 -3.72 4.37
C PHE A 27 23.89 -3.10 5.74
N LYS A 28 24.93 -2.41 6.21
CA LYS A 28 24.90 -1.60 7.45
C LYS A 28 25.51 -0.24 7.19
N LEU A 29 24.92 0.80 7.79
CA LEU A 29 25.49 2.13 7.81
C LEU A 29 26.82 2.12 8.62
N ASP A 30 27.74 2.97 8.23
CA ASP A 30 29.01 3.15 8.93
C ASP A 30 28.75 3.57 10.39
N PRO A 31 29.23 2.81 11.39
CA PRO A 31 29.05 3.14 12.80
C PRO A 31 29.58 4.53 13.16
N ALA A 32 30.69 4.97 12.55
CA ALA A 32 31.27 6.30 12.79
C ALA A 32 30.34 7.42 12.25
N PHE A 33 29.55 7.15 11.19
CA PHE A 33 28.53 8.07 10.73
C PHE A 33 27.36 8.15 11.72
N ILE A 34 26.84 7.01 12.18
CA ILE A 34 25.71 6.96 13.12
C ILE A 34 26.08 7.59 14.46
N ALA A 35 27.30 7.40 14.94
CA ALA A 35 27.79 8.02 16.18
C ALA A 35 27.65 9.56 16.20
N LYS A 36 27.64 10.22 15.04
CA LYS A 36 27.43 11.67 14.93
C LYS A 36 26.05 12.12 15.41
N PHE A 37 25.09 11.22 15.50
CA PHE A 37 23.69 11.48 15.91
C PHE A 37 23.41 11.05 17.34
N ALA A 38 24.34 10.38 17.99
CA ALA A 38 24.23 9.96 19.39
C ALA A 38 23.98 11.18 20.29
N GLY A 39 22.93 11.14 21.10
CA GLY A 39 22.58 12.22 22.04
C GLY A 39 21.99 13.49 21.37
N LYS A 40 21.95 13.59 20.05
CA LYS A 40 21.31 14.72 19.37
C LYS A 40 19.79 14.60 19.42
N LYS A 41 19.12 15.73 19.62
CA LYS A 41 17.66 15.82 19.52
C LYS A 41 17.25 16.21 18.10
N PRO A 42 16.37 15.43 17.42
CA PRO A 42 15.82 15.84 16.12
C PRO A 42 14.86 17.01 16.29
N LYS A 43 14.70 17.80 15.24
CA LYS A 43 13.80 18.97 15.22
C LYS A 43 12.38 18.54 14.86
N PHE A 44 11.68 17.81 15.73
CA PHE A 44 10.32 17.33 15.48
C PHE A 44 9.28 18.46 15.28
N GLY A 45 9.52 19.65 15.79
CA GLY A 45 8.58 20.77 15.67
C GLY A 45 7.28 20.61 16.50
N TYR A 46 6.31 21.48 16.22
CA TYR A 46 4.96 21.47 16.80
C TYR A 46 4.95 21.47 18.34
N ASN A 47 5.84 22.25 18.97
CA ASN A 47 5.93 22.38 20.43
C ASN A 47 5.96 21.04 21.19
N GLY A 48 6.70 20.04 20.65
CA GLY A 48 6.83 18.72 21.26
C GLY A 48 5.79 17.69 20.80
N LEU A 49 4.73 18.08 20.12
CA LEU A 49 3.72 17.15 19.62
C LEU A 49 4.33 16.13 18.63
N GLY A 50 5.24 16.55 17.77
CA GLY A 50 5.91 15.66 16.82
C GLY A 50 6.74 14.57 17.54
N GLU A 51 7.46 14.93 18.60
CA GLU A 51 8.20 13.98 19.43
C GLU A 51 7.27 13.00 20.15
N PHE A 52 6.20 13.51 20.76
CA PHE A 52 5.18 12.67 21.39
C PHE A 52 4.57 11.64 20.42
N VAL A 53 4.16 12.10 19.21
CA VAL A 53 3.58 11.22 18.18
C VAL A 53 4.60 10.17 17.73
N PHE A 54 5.87 10.55 17.54
CA PHE A 54 6.92 9.61 17.17
C PHE A 54 7.06 8.49 18.22
N TYR A 55 7.27 8.84 19.48
CA TYR A 55 7.47 7.84 20.55
C TYR A 55 6.21 7.01 20.84
N ARG A 56 5.02 7.58 20.68
CA ARG A 56 3.76 6.85 20.84
C ARG A 56 3.51 5.86 19.71
N THR A 57 3.85 6.23 18.47
CA THR A 57 3.31 5.54 17.28
C THR A 57 4.38 4.84 16.45
N TYR A 58 5.58 5.40 16.30
CA TYR A 58 6.57 4.94 15.34
C TYR A 58 7.85 4.37 15.96
N SER A 59 8.14 4.68 17.20
CA SER A 59 9.27 4.14 17.94
C SER A 59 8.99 2.70 18.40
N ARG A 60 9.79 1.75 17.94
CA ARG A 60 9.65 0.32 18.28
C ARG A 60 10.39 0.00 19.58
N LEU A 61 9.99 -1.10 20.23
CA LEU A 61 10.77 -1.68 21.33
C LEU A 61 11.97 -2.43 20.74
N LYS A 62 13.13 -2.20 21.32
CA LYS A 62 14.36 -2.95 21.08
C LYS A 62 14.36 -4.23 21.95
N GLU A 63 15.31 -5.13 21.71
CA GLU A 63 15.46 -6.38 22.49
C GLU A 63 15.75 -6.12 23.98
N ASP A 64 16.39 -5.01 24.30
CA ASP A 64 16.67 -4.57 25.67
C ASP A 64 15.46 -3.95 26.39
N GLY A 65 14.28 -3.89 25.73
CA GLY A 65 13.06 -3.31 26.26
C GLY A 65 12.99 -1.78 26.17
N THR A 66 14.03 -1.11 25.70
CA THR A 66 14.01 0.34 25.45
C THR A 66 13.35 0.65 24.11
N LYS A 67 12.87 1.89 23.96
CA LYS A 67 12.31 2.35 22.67
C LYS A 67 13.43 2.82 21.74
N GLU A 68 13.23 2.60 20.43
CA GLU A 68 14.09 3.22 19.41
C GLU A 68 14.10 4.74 19.57
N THR A 69 15.27 5.34 19.48
CA THR A 69 15.40 6.77 19.20
C THR A 69 15.05 7.06 17.73
N PHE A 70 14.91 8.33 17.38
CA PHE A 70 14.69 8.68 15.97
C PHE A 70 15.87 8.26 15.09
N ALA A 71 17.11 8.36 15.59
CA ALA A 71 18.30 7.87 14.90
C ALA A 71 18.26 6.35 14.67
N ASP A 72 17.86 5.56 15.68
CA ASP A 72 17.72 4.10 15.58
C ASP A 72 16.68 3.74 14.51
N THR A 73 15.53 4.42 14.52
CA THR A 73 14.47 4.20 13.52
C THR A 73 14.97 4.51 12.12
N LEU A 74 15.62 5.67 11.90
CA LEU A 74 16.15 6.03 10.59
C LEU A 74 17.26 5.09 10.13
N GLN A 75 18.13 4.64 11.05
CA GLN A 75 19.16 3.65 10.73
C GLN A 75 18.53 2.36 10.22
N ARG A 76 17.55 1.80 10.92
CA ARG A 76 16.83 0.59 10.52
C ARG A 76 16.14 0.76 9.16
N VAL A 77 15.49 1.89 8.96
CA VAL A 77 14.77 2.21 7.70
C VAL A 77 15.74 2.29 6.52
N VAL A 78 16.82 3.02 6.67
CA VAL A 78 17.82 3.20 5.59
C VAL A 78 18.56 1.89 5.32
N GLU A 79 19.00 1.18 6.37
CA GLU A 79 19.63 -0.13 6.20
C GLU A 79 18.71 -1.12 5.50
N GLY A 80 17.41 -1.17 5.88
CA GLY A 80 16.40 -2.02 5.23
C GLY A 80 16.21 -1.66 3.75
N CYS A 81 16.13 -0.38 3.43
CA CYS A 81 15.99 0.10 2.06
C CYS A 81 17.19 -0.33 1.18
N TYR A 82 18.41 -0.11 1.65
CA TYR A 82 19.61 -0.47 0.88
C TYR A 82 19.89 -1.98 0.87
N GLU A 83 19.41 -2.72 1.86
CA GLU A 83 19.48 -4.18 1.85
C GLU A 83 18.55 -4.79 0.79
N ILE A 84 17.34 -4.25 0.61
CA ILE A 84 16.43 -4.65 -0.48
C ILE A 84 17.13 -4.45 -1.84
N GLN A 85 17.73 -3.27 -2.08
CA GLN A 85 18.47 -2.99 -3.31
C GLN A 85 19.66 -3.96 -3.50
N ARG A 86 20.40 -4.23 -2.43
CA ARG A 86 21.53 -5.17 -2.48
C ARG A 86 21.08 -6.57 -2.88
N GLN A 87 20.02 -7.06 -2.24
CA GLN A 87 19.46 -8.38 -2.56
C GLN A 87 18.94 -8.40 -4.00
N TRP A 88 18.18 -7.41 -4.43
CA TRP A 88 17.67 -7.30 -5.79
C TRP A 88 18.78 -7.34 -6.83
N CYS A 89 19.82 -6.51 -6.68
CA CYS A 89 20.94 -6.47 -7.61
C CYS A 89 21.88 -7.69 -7.53
N SER A 90 21.90 -8.45 -6.42
CA SER A 90 22.74 -9.64 -6.27
C SER A 90 22.06 -10.91 -6.74
N THR A 91 20.75 -11.00 -6.63
CA THR A 91 20.00 -12.15 -7.12
C THR A 91 19.95 -12.21 -8.64
N GLY A 92 20.17 -11.07 -9.35
CA GLY A 92 20.39 -10.93 -10.81
C GLY A 92 19.73 -11.95 -11.74
N LYS A 93 18.79 -12.74 -11.24
CA LYS A 93 18.15 -13.88 -11.91
C LYS A 93 16.85 -14.26 -11.21
N LYS A 94 15.84 -14.39 -12.04
CA LYS A 94 14.86 -15.46 -11.94
C LYS A 94 14.25 -15.66 -10.56
N ASP A 95 13.42 -14.76 -10.10
CA ASP A 95 12.19 -15.29 -9.57
C ASP A 95 11.28 -15.51 -10.76
N SER A 96 11.46 -16.73 -11.32
CA SER A 96 10.41 -17.35 -12.10
C SER A 96 9.17 -17.32 -11.22
N VAL A 97 8.21 -16.49 -11.54
CA VAL A 97 6.82 -16.86 -11.31
C VAL A 97 6.73 -18.28 -11.86
N GLU A 98 6.52 -19.28 -11.00
CA GLU A 98 6.23 -20.63 -11.43
C GLU A 98 5.20 -20.52 -12.52
N LYS A 99 5.52 -21.04 -13.70
CA LYS A 99 4.62 -21.07 -14.83
C LYS A 99 3.46 -21.95 -14.39
N ASP A 100 2.35 -21.29 -14.07
CA ASP A 100 1.08 -21.96 -14.01
C ASP A 100 0.68 -22.24 -15.47
N ASP A 101 0.63 -23.52 -15.84
CA ASP A 101 0.45 -23.98 -17.23
C ASP A 101 -0.91 -23.62 -17.87
N ASN A 102 -1.74 -22.82 -17.17
CA ASN A 102 -3.10 -22.48 -17.61
C ASN A 102 -3.38 -20.98 -17.81
N THR A 103 -2.37 -20.12 -17.91
CA THR A 103 -2.59 -18.73 -18.30
C THR A 103 -2.08 -18.48 -19.70
N GLU A 104 -2.99 -18.03 -20.58
CA GLU A 104 -2.68 -17.52 -21.90
C GLU A 104 -1.43 -16.63 -21.87
N LYS A 105 -0.58 -16.81 -22.88
CA LYS A 105 0.66 -16.09 -23.12
C LYS A 105 0.49 -14.60 -22.95
N ASN A 106 0.69 -14.09 -21.73
CA ASN A 106 0.98 -12.69 -21.49
C ASN A 106 2.49 -12.51 -21.64
N ASP A 107 2.90 -12.35 -22.90
CA ASP A 107 4.22 -11.88 -23.26
C ASP A 107 4.46 -10.51 -22.59
N ASN A 108 5.58 -10.40 -21.90
CA ASN A 108 6.21 -9.21 -21.32
C ASN A 108 6.12 -9.01 -19.81
N ILE A 109 6.38 -10.07 -19.02
CA ILE A 109 7.10 -9.85 -17.76
C ILE A 109 8.53 -10.35 -18.01
N ALA A 110 9.28 -9.61 -18.81
CA ALA A 110 10.69 -9.84 -18.99
C ALA A 110 11.46 -9.32 -17.77
N PHE A 111 11.60 -10.13 -16.74
CA PHE A 111 12.68 -10.00 -15.76
C PHE A 111 13.98 -10.53 -16.36
N GLY A 112 14.49 -9.85 -17.37
CA GLY A 112 15.61 -10.33 -18.19
C GLY A 112 16.75 -9.35 -18.38
N GLY A 113 16.80 -8.23 -17.65
CA GLY A 113 17.96 -7.35 -17.66
C GLY A 113 18.88 -7.68 -16.48
N MET A 114 20.19 -7.71 -16.70
CA MET A 114 21.14 -7.70 -15.60
C MET A 114 21.06 -6.34 -14.93
N ALA A 115 20.53 -6.28 -13.70
CA ALA A 115 20.61 -5.09 -12.87
C ALA A 115 22.08 -4.63 -12.81
N LEU A 116 22.30 -3.31 -12.94
CA LEU A 116 23.64 -2.76 -12.86
C LEU A 116 24.29 -3.10 -11.50
N PRO A 117 25.62 -3.31 -11.44
CA PRO A 117 26.27 -3.77 -10.23
C PRO A 117 26.00 -2.86 -9.05
N TRP A 118 25.58 -3.46 -7.93
CA TRP A 118 25.45 -2.75 -6.66
C TRP A 118 26.82 -2.63 -6.00
N GLY A 119 27.24 -1.38 -5.73
CA GLY A 119 28.55 -1.13 -5.12
C GLY A 119 28.43 -0.62 -3.69
N ARG A 120 28.95 -1.36 -2.69
CA ARG A 120 28.84 -1.03 -1.26
C ARG A 120 29.31 0.40 -0.93
N ALA A 121 30.44 0.87 -1.47
CA ALA A 121 30.96 2.21 -1.20
C ALA A 121 30.03 3.33 -1.77
N LYS A 122 29.42 3.14 -2.95
CA LYS A 122 28.44 4.07 -3.51
C LYS A 122 27.17 4.04 -2.68
N ALA A 123 26.71 2.86 -2.30
CA ALA A 123 25.53 2.67 -1.46
C ALA A 123 25.72 3.34 -0.09
N GLN A 124 26.91 3.21 0.54
CA GLN A 124 27.22 3.85 1.81
C GLN A 124 27.08 5.38 1.75
N ARG A 125 27.67 6.03 0.74
CA ARG A 125 27.53 7.49 0.56
C ARG A 125 26.08 7.91 0.34
N SER A 126 25.36 7.17 -0.51
CA SER A 126 23.96 7.43 -0.81
C SER A 126 23.05 7.23 0.41
N ALA A 127 23.29 6.17 1.19
CA ALA A 127 22.55 5.87 2.41
C ALA A 127 22.76 6.92 3.52
N GLN A 128 23.99 7.41 3.68
CA GLN A 128 24.28 8.48 4.62
C GLN A 128 23.55 9.78 4.24
N GLU A 129 23.50 10.12 2.96
CA GLU A 129 22.75 11.29 2.51
C GLU A 129 21.23 11.09 2.69
N MET A 130 20.70 9.90 2.38
CA MET A 130 19.29 9.56 2.64
C MET A 130 18.94 9.74 4.12
N PHE A 131 19.78 9.20 5.01
CA PHE A 131 19.62 9.35 6.45
C PHE A 131 19.61 10.82 6.89
N GLN A 132 20.59 11.60 6.43
CA GLN A 132 20.70 13.02 6.79
C GLN A 132 19.48 13.81 6.37
N ARG A 133 18.97 13.57 5.14
CA ARG A 133 17.75 14.24 4.64
C ARG A 133 16.50 13.90 5.42
N MET A 134 16.37 12.64 5.87
CA MET A 134 15.29 12.23 6.77
C MET A 134 15.46 12.86 8.17
N TRP A 135 16.70 12.90 8.69
CA TRP A 135 17.00 13.52 9.98
C TRP A 135 16.65 15.01 10.01
N ASP A 136 16.87 15.69 8.90
CA ASP A 136 16.54 17.11 8.72
C ASP A 136 15.07 17.35 8.32
N PHE A 137 14.25 16.32 8.35
CA PHE A 137 12.83 16.37 7.93
C PHE A 137 12.62 16.97 6.55
N LYS A 138 13.53 16.75 5.61
CA LYS A 138 13.35 17.15 4.20
C LYS A 138 12.41 16.23 3.46
N PHE A 139 12.40 14.93 3.81
CA PHE A 139 11.40 13.96 3.45
C PHE A 139 11.32 12.86 4.50
N LEU A 140 10.21 12.15 4.54
CA LEU A 140 10.04 10.96 5.36
C LEU A 140 9.34 9.85 4.56
N PRO A 141 9.67 8.58 4.82
CA PRO A 141 8.78 7.51 4.43
C PRO A 141 7.46 7.66 5.18
N PRO A 142 6.36 7.05 4.68
CA PRO A 142 5.10 7.07 5.41
C PRO A 142 5.27 6.42 6.79
N GLY A 143 4.36 6.70 7.69
CA GLY A 143 4.43 6.16 9.06
C GLY A 143 4.64 4.66 9.13
N ARG A 144 4.09 3.93 8.16
CA ARG A 144 4.30 2.50 7.99
C ARG A 144 5.75 2.15 7.61
N GLY A 145 6.36 2.91 6.74
CA GLY A 145 7.78 2.78 6.41
C GLY A 145 8.66 2.96 7.65
N LEU A 146 8.38 3.99 8.46
CA LEU A 146 9.07 4.19 9.74
C LEU A 146 8.86 3.01 10.70
N TRP A 147 7.68 2.39 10.70
CA TRP A 147 7.33 1.31 11.61
C TRP A 147 7.87 -0.06 11.18
N VAL A 148 7.84 -0.39 9.89
CA VAL A 148 8.04 -1.77 9.39
C VAL A 148 9.33 -1.96 8.59
N MET A 149 9.82 -0.94 7.86
CA MET A 149 11.00 -1.08 7.02
C MET A 149 12.21 -1.60 7.82
N GLY A 150 12.89 -2.61 7.29
CA GLY A 150 14.05 -3.25 7.90
C GLY A 150 13.74 -4.24 9.04
N THR A 151 12.47 -4.55 9.29
CA THR A 151 12.07 -5.54 10.31
C THR A 151 11.90 -6.95 9.72
N PRO A 152 11.95 -8.02 10.56
CA PRO A 152 11.60 -9.37 10.11
C PRO A 152 10.19 -9.49 9.52
N HIS A 153 9.26 -8.66 9.99
CA HIS A 153 7.89 -8.62 9.49
C HIS A 153 7.81 -8.20 8.02
N MET A 154 8.63 -7.22 7.62
CA MET A 154 8.76 -6.82 6.22
C MET A 154 9.22 -7.98 5.32
N TRP A 155 10.22 -8.75 5.77
CA TRP A 155 10.74 -9.87 4.99
C TRP A 155 9.72 -11.01 4.85
N LYS A 156 8.83 -11.18 5.83
CA LYS A 156 7.77 -12.19 5.80
C LYS A 156 6.62 -11.82 4.85
N LEU A 157 6.19 -10.56 4.86
CA LEU A 157 4.97 -10.11 4.17
C LEU A 157 5.26 -9.27 2.91
N GLY A 158 6.52 -8.97 2.67
CA GLY A 158 6.95 -8.16 1.53
C GLY A 158 6.38 -6.74 1.55
N SER A 159 6.16 -6.18 0.35
CA SER A 159 5.70 -4.80 0.20
C SER A 159 4.29 -4.54 0.73
N ALA A 160 3.45 -5.56 0.92
CA ALA A 160 2.11 -5.37 1.51
C ALA A 160 2.17 -4.70 2.89
N SER A 161 3.24 -4.99 3.68
CA SER A 161 3.47 -4.35 4.98
C SER A 161 4.00 -2.91 4.89
N LEU A 162 4.45 -2.46 3.73
CA LEU A 162 5.03 -1.15 3.46
C LEU A 162 4.12 -0.24 2.63
N ASN A 163 3.21 -0.81 1.83
CA ASN A 163 2.26 -0.05 1.03
C ASN A 163 1.19 0.59 1.92
N ASN A 164 0.77 1.79 1.56
CA ASN A 164 -0.17 2.60 2.34
C ASN A 164 -1.60 2.36 1.95
N CYS A 165 -1.85 2.19 0.66
CA CYS A 165 -3.16 2.21 0.06
C CYS A 165 -3.33 1.07 -0.93
N GLY A 166 -4.59 0.71 -1.20
CA GLY A 166 -4.95 -0.29 -2.19
C GLY A 166 -6.37 -0.09 -2.70
N PHE A 167 -6.72 -0.85 -3.72
CA PHE A 167 -8.06 -0.88 -4.27
C PHE A 167 -8.46 -2.32 -4.63
N CYS A 168 -9.72 -2.64 -4.45
CA CYS A 168 -10.29 -3.94 -4.77
C CYS A 168 -11.64 -3.76 -5.49
N SER A 169 -11.77 -4.33 -6.68
CA SER A 169 -13.03 -4.30 -7.41
C SER A 169 -13.90 -5.51 -7.06
N THR A 170 -15.20 -5.27 -6.96
CA THR A 170 -16.19 -6.33 -6.84
C THR A 170 -16.71 -6.82 -8.21
N ARG A 171 -16.20 -6.28 -9.31
CA ARG A 171 -16.68 -6.55 -10.68
C ARG A 171 -16.75 -8.04 -11.00
N ASN A 172 -15.77 -8.82 -10.55
CA ASN A 172 -15.64 -10.26 -10.78
C ASN A 172 -16.05 -11.08 -9.55
N ILE A 173 -16.89 -10.55 -8.69
CA ILE A 173 -17.33 -11.18 -7.44
C ILE A 173 -18.04 -12.54 -7.67
N ALA A 174 -18.61 -12.77 -8.86
CA ALA A 174 -19.23 -14.06 -9.20
C ALA A 174 -18.22 -15.20 -9.35
N GLU A 175 -16.95 -14.91 -9.65
CA GLU A 175 -15.87 -15.91 -9.76
C GLU A 175 -15.33 -16.33 -8.39
N ASP A 176 -15.16 -15.38 -7.48
CA ASP A 176 -14.76 -15.61 -6.08
C ASP A 176 -15.53 -14.64 -5.17
N PRO A 177 -16.69 -15.08 -4.64
CA PRO A 177 -17.55 -14.23 -3.81
C PRO A 177 -16.91 -13.67 -2.56
N ALA A 178 -15.94 -14.37 -2.00
CA ALA A 178 -15.27 -13.97 -0.77
C ALA A 178 -14.05 -13.08 -1.01
N TRP A 179 -13.46 -13.11 -2.21
CA TRP A 179 -12.20 -12.41 -2.52
C TRP A 179 -12.19 -10.94 -2.13
N PRO A 180 -13.15 -10.10 -2.56
CA PRO A 180 -13.09 -8.66 -2.27
C PRO A 180 -13.09 -8.37 -0.76
N PHE A 181 -13.91 -9.08 -0.02
CA PHE A 181 -14.05 -8.94 1.43
C PHE A 181 -12.79 -9.42 2.17
N CYS A 182 -12.24 -10.56 1.75
CA CYS A 182 -10.99 -11.09 2.28
C CYS A 182 -9.81 -10.17 1.99
N PHE A 183 -9.74 -9.58 0.79
CA PHE A 183 -8.70 -8.61 0.43
C PHE A 183 -8.77 -7.37 1.33
N VAL A 184 -9.97 -6.79 1.53
CA VAL A 184 -10.13 -5.64 2.42
C VAL A 184 -9.71 -5.99 3.84
N MET A 185 -10.13 -7.14 4.37
CA MET A 185 -9.74 -7.56 5.72
C MET A 185 -8.23 -7.77 5.83
N ASP A 186 -7.64 -8.52 4.90
CA ASP A 186 -6.22 -8.82 4.87
C ASP A 186 -5.34 -7.56 4.83
N MET A 187 -5.61 -6.69 3.88
CA MET A 187 -4.85 -5.44 3.69
C MET A 187 -5.07 -4.45 4.83
N SER A 188 -6.30 -4.29 5.30
CA SER A 188 -6.62 -3.40 6.43
C SER A 188 -5.98 -3.90 7.74
N MET A 189 -5.88 -5.20 7.95
CA MET A 189 -5.13 -5.77 9.09
C MET A 189 -3.62 -5.49 9.00
N LEU A 190 -3.07 -5.24 7.83
CA LEU A 190 -1.72 -4.69 7.64
C LEU A 190 -1.72 -3.16 7.74
N GLY A 191 -2.90 -2.54 7.86
CA GLY A 191 -3.17 -1.10 7.98
C GLY A 191 -3.13 -0.38 6.64
N VAL A 192 -3.29 -1.07 5.52
CA VAL A 192 -3.50 -0.48 4.20
C VAL A 192 -4.90 0.11 4.16
N GLY A 193 -5.05 1.36 3.74
CA GLY A 193 -6.36 1.93 3.42
C GLY A 193 -6.85 1.37 2.08
N VAL A 194 -8.09 0.90 2.01
CA VAL A 194 -8.59 0.20 0.83
C VAL A 194 -9.82 0.89 0.23
N GLY A 195 -9.73 1.24 -1.06
CA GLY A 195 -10.90 1.59 -1.85
C GLY A 195 -11.56 0.33 -2.43
N PHE A 196 -12.86 0.38 -2.64
CA PHE A 196 -13.61 -0.69 -3.30
C PHE A 196 -14.77 -0.12 -4.11
N ASP A 197 -15.29 -0.91 -5.04
CA ASP A 197 -16.47 -0.54 -5.82
C ASP A 197 -17.68 -1.44 -5.51
N THR A 198 -18.83 -1.05 -6.02
CA THR A 198 -20.08 -1.82 -5.94
C THR A 198 -20.47 -2.45 -7.30
N CYS A 199 -19.53 -2.56 -8.26
CA CYS A 199 -19.78 -3.09 -9.60
C CYS A 199 -20.21 -4.57 -9.61
N GLY A 200 -20.05 -5.26 -8.48
CA GLY A 200 -20.51 -6.63 -8.25
C GLY A 200 -21.96 -6.76 -7.80
N ALA A 201 -22.66 -5.66 -7.57
CA ALA A 201 -24.05 -5.68 -7.17
C ALA A 201 -24.92 -6.49 -8.13
N ASN A 202 -25.86 -7.26 -7.57
CA ASN A 202 -26.81 -8.11 -8.29
C ASN A 202 -26.19 -9.28 -9.08
N LYS A 203 -24.91 -9.62 -8.85
CA LYS A 203 -24.23 -10.73 -9.55
C LYS A 203 -24.17 -12.03 -8.77
N ILE A 204 -24.50 -12.02 -7.47
CA ILE A 204 -24.46 -13.19 -6.60
C ILE A 204 -25.81 -13.36 -5.91
N SER A 205 -26.32 -14.60 -5.97
CA SER A 205 -27.43 -15.04 -5.14
C SER A 205 -26.91 -15.57 -3.81
N VAL A 206 -27.59 -15.23 -2.73
CA VAL A 206 -27.34 -15.78 -1.40
C VAL A 206 -28.10 -17.09 -1.28
N ILE A 207 -27.42 -18.15 -0.88
CA ILE A 207 -27.94 -19.51 -0.76
C ILE A 207 -27.99 -19.88 0.72
N LYS A 208 -29.06 -20.55 1.16
CA LYS A 208 -29.12 -21.08 2.52
C LYS A 208 -28.05 -22.18 2.69
N PRO A 209 -27.16 -22.10 3.70
CA PRO A 209 -26.26 -23.21 4.02
C PRO A 209 -27.03 -24.50 4.27
N ASN A 210 -26.41 -25.65 3.93
CA ASN A 210 -26.99 -26.96 4.21
C ASN A 210 -27.24 -27.16 5.70
N ASP A 211 -28.10 -28.11 6.06
CA ASP A 211 -28.45 -28.39 7.46
C ASP A 211 -27.35 -29.22 8.19
N THR A 212 -26.10 -29.04 7.81
CA THR A 212 -24.90 -29.58 8.44
C THR A 212 -24.20 -28.52 9.27
N GLU A 213 -23.31 -28.93 10.15
CA GLU A 213 -22.48 -28.02 10.94
C GLU A 213 -21.00 -28.30 10.69
N THR A 214 -20.24 -27.25 10.42
CA THR A 214 -18.77 -27.30 10.33
C THR A 214 -18.16 -26.53 11.49
N ILE A 215 -17.31 -27.20 12.28
CA ILE A 215 -16.52 -26.52 13.32
C ILE A 215 -15.25 -25.99 12.67
N TRP A 216 -15.05 -24.67 12.73
CA TRP A 216 -13.89 -23.97 12.19
C TRP A 216 -13.03 -23.42 13.32
N VAL A 217 -11.88 -24.05 13.55
CA VAL A 217 -10.90 -23.59 14.54
C VAL A 217 -10.08 -22.46 13.91
N ILE A 218 -10.07 -21.29 14.56
CA ILE A 218 -9.41 -20.10 14.03
C ILE A 218 -8.02 -19.97 14.62
N ASP A 219 -6.99 -19.99 13.76
CA ASP A 219 -5.62 -19.75 14.18
C ASP A 219 -5.42 -18.33 14.71
N ASP A 220 -4.50 -18.16 15.67
CA ASP A 220 -4.09 -16.86 16.20
C ASP A 220 -3.15 -16.12 15.24
N SER A 221 -3.64 -15.93 14.02
CA SER A 221 -2.93 -15.29 12.91
C SER A 221 -3.86 -14.40 12.09
N ARG A 222 -3.29 -13.49 11.31
CA ARG A 222 -4.04 -12.68 10.36
C ARG A 222 -4.72 -13.57 9.31
N GLU A 223 -3.99 -14.54 8.83
CA GLU A 223 -4.45 -15.54 7.86
C GLU A 223 -5.67 -16.27 8.40
N GLY A 224 -5.61 -16.81 9.63
CA GLY A 224 -6.73 -17.52 10.26
C GLY A 224 -8.00 -16.65 10.40
N TRP A 225 -7.85 -15.35 10.68
CA TRP A 225 -8.98 -14.43 10.71
C TRP A 225 -9.60 -14.23 9.32
N VAL A 226 -8.78 -14.05 8.29
CA VAL A 226 -9.24 -13.89 6.89
C VAL A 226 -9.92 -15.17 6.39
N ASP A 227 -9.34 -16.35 6.69
CA ASP A 227 -9.89 -17.63 6.28
C ASP A 227 -11.23 -17.94 6.97
N SER A 228 -11.40 -17.51 8.23
CA SER A 228 -12.69 -17.64 8.92
C SER A 228 -13.79 -16.79 8.29
N LEU A 229 -13.46 -15.55 7.86
CA LEU A 229 -14.40 -14.71 7.11
C LEU A 229 -14.73 -15.32 5.75
N ARG A 230 -13.72 -15.87 5.05
CA ARG A 230 -13.91 -16.57 3.77
C ARG A 230 -14.89 -17.71 3.91
N ALA A 231 -14.66 -18.62 4.87
CA ALA A 231 -15.53 -19.77 5.13
C ALA A 231 -16.98 -19.35 5.41
N LEU A 232 -17.17 -18.26 6.17
CA LEU A 232 -18.51 -17.75 6.47
C LEU A 232 -19.21 -17.22 5.19
N ILE A 233 -18.54 -16.43 4.37
CA ILE A 233 -19.12 -15.87 3.13
C ILE A 233 -19.42 -17.01 2.15
N GLU A 234 -18.47 -17.91 1.95
CA GLU A 234 -18.60 -19.04 1.03
C GLU A 234 -19.75 -19.97 1.42
N SER A 235 -20.04 -20.18 2.71
CA SER A 235 -21.16 -21.01 3.17
C SER A 235 -22.53 -20.44 2.74
N PHE A 236 -22.64 -19.12 2.53
CA PHE A 236 -23.86 -18.46 2.04
C PHE A 236 -23.87 -18.19 0.53
N THR A 237 -22.80 -18.56 -0.20
CA THR A 237 -22.68 -18.23 -1.62
C THR A 237 -22.36 -19.46 -2.47
N ASN A 238 -21.12 -19.81 -2.65
CA ASN A 238 -20.65 -20.82 -3.59
C ASN A 238 -20.27 -22.17 -2.94
N ARG A 239 -20.32 -22.29 -1.59
CA ARG A 239 -20.01 -23.52 -0.87
C ARG A 239 -21.03 -23.83 0.24
N PRO A 240 -22.33 -23.95 -0.10
CA PRO A 240 -23.38 -24.23 0.89
C PRO A 240 -23.20 -25.59 1.60
N GLU A 241 -22.38 -26.50 1.04
CA GLU A 241 -22.01 -27.78 1.65
C GLU A 241 -21.20 -27.63 2.95
N LEU A 242 -20.57 -26.46 3.20
CA LEU A 242 -19.97 -26.16 4.50
C LEU A 242 -21.01 -26.13 5.64
N GLY A 243 -22.29 -25.96 5.29
CA GLY A 243 -23.37 -25.88 6.27
C GLY A 243 -23.22 -24.65 7.18
N THR A 244 -23.77 -24.75 8.39
CA THR A 244 -23.60 -23.71 9.40
C THR A 244 -22.19 -23.75 9.98
N VAL A 245 -21.38 -22.72 9.70
CA VAL A 245 -20.02 -22.62 10.21
C VAL A 245 -20.06 -22.13 11.67
N LYS A 246 -19.61 -22.99 12.60
CA LYS A 246 -19.41 -22.66 14.01
C LYS A 246 -17.93 -22.41 14.28
N PHE A 247 -17.62 -21.23 14.79
CA PHE A 247 -16.23 -20.81 15.01
C PHE A 247 -15.75 -21.13 16.41
N ASP A 248 -14.58 -21.77 16.49
CA ASP A 248 -13.82 -21.93 17.72
C ASP A 248 -12.71 -20.86 17.78
N TYR A 249 -12.82 -19.97 18.78
CA TYR A 249 -11.91 -18.85 19.00
C TYR A 249 -10.86 -19.13 20.08
N SER A 250 -10.78 -20.37 20.58
CA SER A 250 -9.97 -20.73 21.76
C SER A 250 -8.47 -20.48 21.57
N LEU A 251 -7.97 -20.56 20.34
CA LEU A 251 -6.56 -20.31 20.02
C LEU A 251 -6.21 -18.83 19.97
N ILE A 252 -7.19 -17.93 19.81
CA ILE A 252 -6.93 -16.49 19.66
C ILE A 252 -6.47 -15.91 20.99
N ARG A 253 -5.34 -15.22 20.95
CA ARG A 253 -4.77 -14.54 22.14
C ARG A 253 -5.74 -13.54 22.73
N ARG A 254 -5.69 -13.41 24.07
CA ARG A 254 -6.52 -12.47 24.82
C ARG A 254 -6.23 -11.02 24.46
N ALA A 255 -7.21 -10.14 24.67
CA ALA A 255 -7.06 -8.70 24.56
C ALA A 255 -5.89 -8.20 25.44
N GLY A 256 -5.12 -7.25 24.92
CA GLY A 256 -3.96 -6.66 25.59
C GLY A 256 -2.66 -7.47 25.48
N ALA A 257 -2.69 -8.70 24.96
CA ALA A 257 -1.46 -9.46 24.67
C ALA A 257 -0.63 -8.78 23.58
N GLU A 258 0.71 -8.89 23.67
CA GLU A 258 1.59 -8.30 22.67
C GLU A 258 1.53 -9.01 21.32
N ILE A 259 1.49 -8.23 20.24
CA ILE A 259 1.56 -8.74 18.87
C ILE A 259 3.04 -8.81 18.48
N LYS A 260 3.60 -10.04 18.52
CA LYS A 260 4.98 -10.28 18.10
C LYS A 260 5.15 -9.96 16.60
N GLY A 261 6.25 -9.27 16.25
CA GLY A 261 6.60 -8.93 14.88
C GLY A 261 6.02 -7.61 14.38
N PHE A 262 4.71 -7.46 14.31
CA PHE A 262 4.10 -6.18 13.90
C PHE A 262 4.20 -5.12 15.00
N GLY A 263 4.07 -5.54 16.26
CA GLY A 263 4.02 -4.67 17.44
C GLY A 263 2.59 -4.21 17.77
N GLY A 264 2.43 -3.63 18.95
CA GLY A 264 1.13 -3.24 19.50
C GLY A 264 0.45 -4.35 20.31
N LYS A 265 -0.79 -4.11 20.74
CA LYS A 265 -1.55 -5.02 21.59
C LYS A 265 -2.72 -5.64 20.83
N ALA A 266 -3.00 -6.92 21.07
CA ALA A 266 -4.10 -7.63 20.47
C ALA A 266 -5.46 -7.11 20.97
N SER A 267 -6.47 -7.14 20.08
CA SER A 267 -7.86 -6.82 20.42
C SER A 267 -8.60 -7.97 21.12
N GLY A 268 -8.04 -9.18 21.08
CA GLY A 268 -8.74 -10.39 21.53
C GLY A 268 -9.75 -10.92 20.50
N PRO A 269 -10.47 -12.00 20.83
CA PRO A 269 -11.40 -12.65 19.91
C PRO A 269 -12.73 -11.92 19.72
N ASP A 270 -13.13 -11.05 20.64
CA ASP A 270 -14.51 -10.54 20.69
C ASP A 270 -14.87 -9.67 19.47
N VAL A 271 -13.93 -8.88 18.95
CA VAL A 271 -14.16 -8.07 17.75
C VAL A 271 -14.40 -8.95 16.51
N LEU A 272 -13.75 -10.12 16.42
CA LEU A 272 -13.98 -11.09 15.34
C LEU A 272 -15.30 -11.84 15.52
N LYS A 273 -15.68 -12.19 16.76
CA LYS A 273 -17.01 -12.76 17.06
C LYS A 273 -18.12 -11.81 16.63
N ASP A 274 -17.96 -10.52 16.92
CA ASP A 274 -18.93 -9.50 16.51
C ASP A 274 -19.01 -9.37 14.97
N LEU A 275 -17.86 -9.42 14.26
CA LEU A 275 -17.83 -9.45 12.81
C LEU A 275 -18.61 -10.65 12.26
N HIS A 276 -18.29 -11.87 12.71
CA HIS A 276 -18.99 -13.08 12.24
C HIS A 276 -20.48 -13.03 12.52
N LYS A 277 -20.87 -12.52 13.69
CA LYS A 277 -22.30 -12.34 14.04
C LYS A 277 -22.99 -11.34 13.11
N MET A 278 -22.35 -10.20 12.82
CA MET A 278 -22.93 -9.18 11.94
C MET A 278 -23.05 -9.71 10.51
N VAL A 279 -22.03 -10.33 9.97
CA VAL A 279 -22.02 -10.92 8.62
C VAL A 279 -23.07 -12.01 8.50
N SER A 280 -23.12 -12.98 9.43
CA SER A 280 -24.13 -14.04 9.43
C SER A 280 -25.55 -13.48 9.51
N LYS A 281 -25.82 -12.55 10.41
CA LYS A 281 -27.12 -11.88 10.52
C LYS A 281 -27.50 -11.16 9.21
N HIS A 282 -26.53 -10.52 8.57
CA HIS A 282 -26.76 -9.81 7.31
C HIS A 282 -27.17 -10.76 6.20
N PHE A 283 -26.45 -11.88 6.01
CA PHE A 283 -26.82 -12.92 5.02
C PHE A 283 -28.20 -13.53 5.31
N HIS A 284 -28.54 -13.80 6.58
CA HIS A 284 -29.88 -14.26 6.95
C HIS A 284 -30.98 -13.24 6.63
N ASN A 285 -30.69 -11.95 6.73
CA ASN A 285 -31.62 -10.90 6.31
C ASN A 285 -31.81 -10.88 4.78
N ILE A 286 -30.73 -11.08 4.02
CA ILE A 286 -30.81 -11.21 2.55
C ILE A 286 -31.68 -12.42 2.16
N LEU A 287 -31.50 -13.58 2.80
CA LEU A 287 -32.28 -14.80 2.55
C LEU A 287 -33.80 -14.62 2.78
N ARG A 288 -34.22 -13.65 3.60
CA ARG A 288 -35.65 -13.34 3.81
C ARG A 288 -36.27 -12.51 2.70
N ARG A 289 -35.45 -11.95 1.78
CA ARG A 289 -35.94 -11.16 0.64
C ARG A 289 -36.60 -12.09 -0.38
N LYS A 290 -37.56 -11.55 -1.15
CA LYS A 290 -38.17 -12.26 -2.27
C LYS A 290 -37.13 -12.69 -3.32
N ASN A 291 -36.12 -11.87 -3.53
CA ASN A 291 -34.97 -12.15 -4.38
C ASN A 291 -33.68 -11.99 -3.53
N PRO A 292 -33.08 -13.10 -3.06
CA PRO A 292 -31.94 -13.05 -2.15
C PRO A 292 -30.62 -12.84 -2.91
N ILE A 293 -30.44 -11.68 -3.51
CA ILE A 293 -29.22 -11.26 -4.19
C ILE A 293 -28.47 -10.20 -3.38
N ILE A 294 -27.15 -10.15 -3.52
CA ILE A 294 -26.29 -9.14 -2.90
C ILE A 294 -26.42 -7.83 -3.70
N THR A 295 -26.86 -6.77 -3.02
CA THR A 295 -26.99 -5.40 -3.58
C THR A 295 -25.74 -4.57 -3.35
N SER A 296 -25.69 -3.36 -3.93
CA SER A 296 -24.63 -2.38 -3.66
C SER A 296 -24.51 -2.02 -2.18
N VAL A 297 -25.66 -1.83 -1.51
CA VAL A 297 -25.71 -1.54 -0.07
C VAL A 297 -25.17 -2.71 0.76
N ASP A 298 -25.52 -3.95 0.38
CA ASP A 298 -24.99 -5.14 1.07
C ASP A 298 -23.46 -5.24 0.95
N ILE A 299 -22.91 -4.92 -0.23
CA ILE A 299 -21.44 -4.87 -0.43
C ILE A 299 -20.82 -3.86 0.53
N VAL A 300 -21.33 -2.64 0.58
CA VAL A 300 -20.79 -1.59 1.45
C VAL A 300 -20.94 -1.97 2.92
N ASP A 301 -22.09 -2.50 3.34
CA ASP A 301 -22.31 -2.90 4.74
C ASP A 301 -21.34 -4.01 5.16
N LEU A 302 -21.11 -5.04 4.31
CA LEU A 302 -20.13 -6.10 4.57
C LEU A 302 -18.70 -5.55 4.70
N MET A 303 -18.28 -4.64 3.82
CA MET A 303 -16.97 -3.99 3.89
C MET A 303 -16.84 -3.17 5.18
N ASN A 304 -17.86 -2.39 5.53
CA ASN A 304 -17.86 -1.57 6.73
C ASN A 304 -17.87 -2.40 8.03
N PHE A 305 -18.46 -3.60 8.05
CA PHE A 305 -18.32 -4.53 9.18
C PHE A 305 -16.85 -4.95 9.38
N ILE A 306 -16.14 -5.19 8.28
CA ILE A 306 -14.71 -5.51 8.29
C ILE A 306 -13.90 -4.32 8.82
N GLY A 307 -14.14 -3.11 8.29
CA GLY A 307 -13.48 -1.88 8.77
C GLY A 307 -13.68 -1.67 10.26
N ARG A 308 -14.92 -1.82 10.74
CA ARG A 308 -15.25 -1.73 12.18
C ARG A 308 -14.45 -2.76 13.00
N CYS A 309 -14.35 -4.00 12.55
CA CYS A 309 -13.57 -5.04 13.23
C CYS A 309 -12.09 -4.67 13.33
N VAL A 310 -11.51 -4.19 12.24
CA VAL A 310 -10.08 -3.85 12.18
C VAL A 310 -9.71 -2.68 13.09
N VAL A 311 -10.56 -1.63 13.17
CA VAL A 311 -10.25 -0.46 14.01
C VAL A 311 -10.52 -0.67 15.50
N ALA A 312 -11.38 -1.63 15.88
CA ALA A 312 -11.75 -1.85 17.26
C ALA A 312 -10.56 -2.21 18.18
N GLY A 313 -9.45 -2.70 17.63
CA GLY A 313 -8.23 -3.00 18.36
C GLY A 313 -7.33 -1.81 18.70
N ASN A 314 -7.65 -0.60 18.27
CA ASN A 314 -6.85 0.64 18.47
C ASN A 314 -5.39 0.59 17.96
N VAL A 315 -4.93 -0.53 17.42
CA VAL A 315 -3.56 -0.73 16.91
C VAL A 315 -3.49 -0.40 15.43
N ARG A 316 -4.59 -0.59 14.74
CA ARG A 316 -4.71 -0.43 13.29
C ARG A 316 -5.79 0.61 13.00
N ARG A 317 -5.56 1.36 11.94
CA ARG A 317 -6.56 2.30 11.40
C ARG A 317 -7.02 1.71 10.08
N SER A 318 -8.30 1.46 9.92
CA SER A 318 -8.91 1.23 8.63
C SER A 318 -9.29 2.58 8.03
N SER A 319 -9.16 2.70 6.73
CA SER A 319 -9.70 3.78 5.92
C SER A 319 -10.29 3.15 4.68
N GLU A 320 -11.53 3.44 4.38
CA GLU A 320 -12.25 2.84 3.26
C GLU A 320 -12.91 3.93 2.41
N ILE A 321 -12.99 3.69 1.09
CA ILE A 321 -13.84 4.45 0.19
C ILE A 321 -14.67 3.47 -0.64
N ALA A 322 -15.98 3.70 -0.69
CA ALA A 322 -16.90 2.99 -1.57
C ALA A 322 -17.12 3.82 -2.83
N LEU A 323 -17.05 3.17 -4.00
CA LEU A 323 -17.33 3.78 -5.30
C LEU A 323 -18.59 3.14 -5.90
N GLY A 324 -19.66 3.90 -6.06
CA GLY A 324 -20.96 3.41 -6.52
C GLY A 324 -21.46 4.07 -7.80
N ASP A 325 -22.54 3.50 -8.32
CA ASP A 325 -23.25 4.05 -9.48
C ASP A 325 -24.16 5.20 -9.03
N PRO A 326 -24.06 6.40 -9.63
CA PRO A 326 -24.97 7.51 -9.34
C PRO A 326 -26.45 7.21 -9.67
N ALA A 327 -26.73 6.22 -10.51
CA ALA A 327 -28.09 5.78 -10.82
C ALA A 327 -28.67 4.79 -9.79
N ASP A 328 -27.85 4.27 -8.89
CA ASP A 328 -28.28 3.35 -7.84
C ASP A 328 -28.87 4.15 -6.67
N TRP A 329 -30.18 4.21 -6.61
CA TRP A 329 -30.91 4.97 -5.59
C TRP A 329 -30.59 4.52 -4.15
N ASP A 330 -30.53 3.21 -3.93
CA ASP A 330 -30.29 2.66 -2.59
C ASP A 330 -28.86 3.01 -2.10
N TYR A 331 -27.88 2.93 -3.00
CA TYR A 331 -26.52 3.37 -2.72
C TYR A 331 -26.45 4.87 -2.39
N MET A 332 -27.15 5.69 -3.18
CA MET A 332 -27.17 7.13 -2.99
C MET A 332 -27.79 7.53 -1.66
N GLN A 333 -28.82 6.81 -1.18
CA GLN A 333 -29.52 7.15 0.07
C GLN A 333 -28.95 6.47 1.32
N MET A 334 -28.05 5.49 1.17
CA MET A 334 -27.64 4.62 2.30
C MET A 334 -27.02 5.34 3.49
N LYS A 335 -26.58 6.59 3.31
CA LYS A 335 -26.04 7.45 4.38
C LYS A 335 -26.95 8.60 4.79
N ASP A 336 -28.20 8.61 4.34
CA ASP A 336 -29.20 9.55 4.84
C ASP A 336 -29.42 9.34 6.34
N LYS A 337 -29.20 10.39 7.12
CA LYS A 337 -29.27 10.35 8.59
C LYS A 337 -30.70 10.11 9.10
N THR A 338 -31.70 10.57 8.35
CA THR A 338 -33.09 10.42 8.69
C THR A 338 -33.60 9.00 8.48
N LEU A 339 -33.16 8.37 7.39
CA LEU A 339 -33.57 7.02 7.01
C LEU A 339 -32.72 5.94 7.69
N PHE A 340 -31.44 6.16 7.86
CA PHE A 340 -30.45 5.14 8.24
C PHE A 340 -29.51 5.55 9.39
N GLY A 341 -29.97 6.41 10.30
CA GLY A 341 -29.15 6.91 11.41
C GLY A 341 -28.54 5.83 12.28
N GLU A 342 -29.26 4.73 12.54
CA GLU A 342 -28.73 3.59 13.30
C GLU A 342 -27.58 2.88 12.58
N GLN A 343 -27.71 2.66 11.26
CA GLN A 343 -26.68 2.03 10.45
C GLN A 343 -25.43 2.91 10.35
N LEU A 344 -25.62 4.24 10.24
CA LEU A 344 -24.51 5.20 10.26
C LEU A 344 -23.70 5.10 11.54
N ILE A 345 -24.37 5.13 12.71
CA ILE A 345 -23.71 5.02 14.01
C ILE A 345 -23.08 3.63 14.18
N SER A 346 -23.72 2.58 13.69
CA SER A 346 -23.26 1.21 13.85
C SER A 346 -22.01 0.89 13.02
N HIS A 347 -21.99 1.17 11.72
CA HIS A 347 -20.93 0.71 10.82
C HIS A 347 -20.67 1.58 9.57
N ARG A 348 -21.68 2.27 9.00
CA ARG A 348 -21.52 2.99 7.72
C ARG A 348 -20.61 4.23 7.81
N TRP A 349 -20.18 4.58 9.02
CA TRP A 349 -19.12 5.57 9.25
C TRP A 349 -17.73 5.07 8.80
N ALA A 350 -17.54 3.76 8.60
CA ALA A 350 -16.24 3.15 8.33
C ALA A 350 -15.69 3.47 6.93
N SER A 351 -16.56 3.79 5.96
CA SER A 351 -16.14 4.24 4.63
C SER A 351 -16.63 5.65 4.31
N ASN A 352 -15.87 6.39 3.50
CA ASN A 352 -16.40 7.50 2.71
C ASN A 352 -17.11 6.91 1.47
N ASN A 353 -18.21 7.55 1.02
CA ASN A 353 -18.88 7.13 -0.19
C ASN A 353 -18.65 8.14 -1.32
N SER A 354 -18.39 7.63 -2.52
CA SER A 354 -18.23 8.42 -3.74
C SER A 354 -18.93 7.73 -4.90
N ILE A 355 -19.15 8.47 -5.98
CA ILE A 355 -19.81 7.96 -7.20
C ILE A 355 -18.87 8.03 -8.39
N PHE A 356 -19.07 7.11 -9.34
CA PHE A 356 -18.51 7.21 -10.69
C PHE A 356 -19.22 8.32 -11.47
N ALA A 357 -18.74 9.54 -11.33
CA ALA A 357 -19.30 10.72 -11.97
C ALA A 357 -18.95 10.78 -13.46
N LYS A 358 -19.81 11.42 -14.26
CA LYS A 358 -19.58 11.66 -15.67
C LYS A 358 -19.67 13.16 -15.97
N VAL A 359 -18.81 13.67 -16.83
CA VAL A 359 -18.89 15.06 -17.30
C VAL A 359 -20.25 15.27 -17.97
N GLY A 360 -20.99 16.31 -17.54
CA GLY A 360 -22.29 16.66 -18.09
C GLY A 360 -23.50 15.91 -17.48
N MET A 361 -23.30 15.04 -16.48
CA MET A 361 -24.44 14.47 -15.75
C MET A 361 -25.19 15.53 -14.93
N ASP A 362 -26.43 15.25 -14.53
CA ASP A 362 -27.16 16.11 -13.62
C ASP A 362 -26.67 15.93 -12.17
N TYR A 363 -26.04 16.96 -11.62
CA TYR A 363 -25.47 16.95 -10.27
C TYR A 363 -26.40 17.53 -9.18
N ARG A 364 -27.63 17.97 -9.51
CA ARG A 364 -28.51 18.63 -8.53
C ARG A 364 -28.79 17.77 -7.31
N GLY A 365 -29.13 16.49 -7.51
CA GLY A 365 -29.35 15.54 -6.42
C GLY A 365 -28.09 15.26 -5.62
N VAL A 366 -26.97 15.08 -6.30
CA VAL A 366 -25.64 14.88 -5.67
C VAL A 366 -25.27 16.10 -4.81
N ALA A 367 -25.42 17.31 -5.36
CA ALA A 367 -25.11 18.56 -4.64
C ALA A 367 -25.99 18.74 -3.39
N SER A 368 -27.28 18.37 -3.47
CA SER A 368 -28.18 18.38 -2.32
C SER A 368 -27.65 17.48 -1.18
N GLN A 369 -27.29 16.24 -1.51
CA GLN A 369 -26.75 15.30 -0.52
C GLN A 369 -25.41 15.74 0.06
N ILE A 370 -24.50 16.26 -0.77
CA ILE A 370 -23.23 16.83 -0.30
C ILE A 370 -23.48 17.98 0.70
N SER A 371 -24.47 18.83 0.42
CA SER A 371 -24.84 19.93 1.32
C SER A 371 -25.33 19.45 2.70
N GLU A 372 -26.00 18.31 2.75
CA GLU A 372 -26.56 17.76 4.00
C GLU A 372 -25.56 16.87 4.76
N ASN A 373 -24.81 16.03 4.05
CA ASN A 373 -24.00 14.96 4.63
C ASN A 373 -22.48 15.12 4.38
N GLY A 374 -22.07 15.98 3.45
CA GLY A 374 -20.68 16.04 2.96
C GLY A 374 -20.32 14.92 1.97
N GLU A 375 -21.25 14.02 1.67
CA GLU A 375 -21.12 12.87 0.76
C GLU A 375 -22.35 12.80 -0.17
N PRO A 376 -22.23 12.15 -1.36
CA PRO A 376 -21.07 11.42 -1.86
C PRO A 376 -20.00 12.34 -2.50
N GLY A 377 -18.74 11.86 -2.51
CA GLY A 377 -17.72 12.45 -3.37
C GLY A 377 -17.94 12.09 -4.85
N CYS A 378 -17.16 12.69 -5.75
CA CYS A 378 -17.24 12.42 -7.19
C CYS A 378 -15.88 11.95 -7.74
N LEU A 379 -15.86 10.82 -8.41
CA LEU A 379 -14.71 10.31 -9.17
C LEU A 379 -15.04 10.29 -10.65
N TRP A 380 -14.35 11.12 -11.44
CA TRP A 380 -14.48 11.12 -12.91
C TRP A 380 -13.47 10.13 -13.49
N LEU A 381 -13.85 8.85 -13.54
CA LEU A 381 -12.97 7.76 -13.97
C LEU A 381 -12.43 7.95 -15.39
N ASP A 382 -13.22 8.49 -16.32
CA ASP A 382 -12.74 8.82 -17.67
C ASP A 382 -11.57 9.82 -17.63
N ASN A 383 -11.65 10.84 -16.76
CA ASN A 383 -10.56 11.78 -16.58
C ASN A 383 -9.33 11.11 -15.95
N VAL A 384 -9.53 10.25 -14.95
CA VAL A 384 -8.44 9.49 -14.32
C VAL A 384 -7.69 8.64 -15.35
N GLN A 385 -8.41 8.02 -16.28
CA GLN A 385 -7.84 7.15 -17.31
C GLN A 385 -7.13 7.91 -18.44
N ASN A 386 -7.43 9.20 -18.63
CA ASN A 386 -7.01 9.96 -19.81
C ASN A 386 -6.17 11.22 -19.51
N PHE A 387 -5.95 11.54 -18.24
CA PHE A 387 -5.10 12.65 -17.84
C PHE A 387 -4.06 12.19 -16.82
N CYS A 388 -2.79 12.61 -17.01
CA CYS A 388 -1.74 12.51 -16.00
C CYS A 388 -1.70 13.82 -15.21
N ARG A 389 -1.22 14.90 -15.85
CA ARG A 389 -1.34 16.27 -15.33
C ARG A 389 -2.27 17.05 -16.26
N THR A 390 -3.14 17.88 -15.71
CA THR A 390 -4.06 18.70 -16.52
C THR A 390 -3.33 19.60 -17.51
N ILE A 391 -2.13 20.10 -17.14
CA ILE A 391 -1.29 20.94 -18.01
C ILE A 391 -0.77 20.19 -19.25
N ASP A 392 -0.61 18.86 -19.17
CA ASP A 392 -0.14 18.04 -20.30
C ASP A 392 -1.27 17.73 -21.29
N GLY A 393 -2.50 18.10 -20.96
CA GLY A 393 -3.69 17.81 -21.77
C GLY A 393 -4.14 16.35 -21.70
N ARG A 394 -5.20 16.03 -22.45
CA ARG A 394 -5.75 14.69 -22.55
C ARG A 394 -4.79 13.76 -23.32
N LYS A 395 -4.52 12.61 -22.76
CA LYS A 395 -3.74 11.52 -23.36
C LYS A 395 -4.57 10.26 -23.29
N GLU A 396 -5.19 9.87 -24.39
CA GLU A 396 -6.13 8.75 -24.46
C GLU A 396 -5.55 7.47 -23.89
N GLY A 397 -6.22 6.93 -22.87
CA GLY A 397 -5.91 5.64 -22.27
C GLY A 397 -4.55 5.57 -21.55
N ILE A 398 -3.99 6.70 -21.09
CA ILE A 398 -2.68 6.73 -20.38
C ILE A 398 -2.69 5.82 -19.14
N ASP A 399 -3.85 5.69 -18.49
CA ASP A 399 -4.08 4.77 -17.37
C ASP A 399 -5.40 3.98 -17.53
N LYS A 400 -5.61 3.40 -18.71
CA LYS A 400 -6.86 2.73 -19.09
C LYS A 400 -7.27 1.57 -18.18
N ARG A 401 -6.36 1.03 -17.39
CA ARG A 401 -6.63 -0.08 -16.47
C ARG A 401 -7.03 0.36 -15.08
N ALA A 402 -6.84 1.62 -14.73
CA ALA A 402 -7.35 2.16 -13.47
C ALA A 402 -8.88 2.08 -13.46
N ILE A 403 -9.43 1.52 -12.39
CA ILE A 403 -10.88 1.31 -12.23
C ILE A 403 -11.41 1.85 -10.91
N GLY A 404 -10.54 2.40 -10.08
CA GLY A 404 -10.89 3.04 -8.83
C GLY A 404 -9.72 3.78 -8.22
N THR A 405 -9.85 4.14 -6.95
CA THR A 405 -8.85 4.88 -6.20
C THR A 405 -8.67 4.32 -4.78
N ASN A 406 -7.57 4.71 -4.14
CA ASN A 406 -7.41 4.55 -2.71
C ASN A 406 -8.38 5.45 -1.92
N PRO A 407 -8.52 5.29 -0.58
CA PRO A 407 -9.51 6.03 0.23
C PRO A 407 -9.40 7.55 0.17
N CYS A 408 -8.21 8.09 -0.03
CA CYS A 408 -8.00 9.54 -0.12
C CYS A 408 -8.22 10.11 -1.54
N GLY A 409 -8.36 9.25 -2.56
CA GLY A 409 -8.67 9.64 -3.94
C GLY A 409 -7.47 10.16 -4.75
N GLU A 410 -6.25 10.17 -4.18
CA GLU A 410 -5.07 10.72 -4.87
C GLU A 410 -4.34 9.72 -5.77
N GLN A 411 -4.64 8.41 -5.63
CA GLN A 411 -4.02 7.36 -6.42
C GLN A 411 -5.06 6.59 -7.23
N SER A 412 -4.91 6.60 -8.55
CA SER A 412 -5.64 5.69 -9.43
C SER A 412 -5.09 4.28 -9.30
N LEU A 413 -5.96 3.26 -9.25
CA LEU A 413 -5.57 1.88 -9.00
C LEU A 413 -6.38 0.90 -9.86
N GLU A 414 -5.76 -0.24 -10.16
CA GLU A 414 -6.40 -1.43 -10.72
C GLU A 414 -6.94 -2.36 -9.61
N ASP A 415 -7.67 -3.40 -9.98
CA ASP A 415 -8.16 -4.43 -9.05
C ASP A 415 -7.00 -5.18 -8.37
N GLY A 416 -7.02 -5.22 -7.04
CA GLY A 416 -5.98 -5.85 -6.23
C GLY A 416 -4.65 -5.09 -6.19
N GLU A 417 -4.60 -3.85 -6.67
CA GLU A 417 -3.39 -3.03 -6.70
C GLU A 417 -3.15 -2.32 -5.35
N LEU A 418 -1.88 -2.21 -4.98
CA LEU A 418 -1.40 -1.43 -3.84
C LEU A 418 -0.50 -0.30 -4.34
N CYS A 419 -0.36 0.77 -3.56
CA CYS A 419 0.57 1.84 -3.86
C CYS A 419 1.45 2.22 -2.66
N CYS A 420 2.68 2.67 -2.97
CA CYS A 420 3.64 3.17 -2.02
C CYS A 420 3.65 4.70 -2.05
N LEU A 421 3.64 5.31 -0.86
CA LEU A 421 3.73 6.76 -0.72
C LEU A 421 5.06 7.18 -0.08
N CYS A 422 5.45 8.42 -0.32
CA CYS A 422 6.54 9.10 0.38
C CYS A 422 6.23 10.60 0.49
N GLU A 423 6.55 11.20 1.62
CA GLU A 423 6.20 12.59 1.93
C GLU A 423 7.43 13.50 1.86
N THR A 424 7.31 14.65 1.22
CA THR A 424 8.34 15.68 1.17
C THR A 424 7.88 16.98 1.82
N PHE A 425 8.83 17.75 2.36
CA PHE A 425 8.54 18.99 3.09
C PHE A 425 9.28 20.16 2.42
N PRO A 426 8.73 20.80 1.36
CA PRO A 426 9.42 21.82 0.58
C PRO A 426 9.99 22.96 1.42
N ALA A 427 9.28 23.41 2.45
CA ALA A 427 9.71 24.51 3.32
C ALA A 427 10.99 24.20 4.15
N HIS A 428 11.39 22.93 4.30
CA HIS A 428 12.59 22.52 5.04
C HIS A 428 13.87 22.54 4.21
N HIS A 429 13.80 23.00 2.96
CA HIS A 429 14.94 23.09 2.06
C HIS A 429 15.51 24.51 2.00
N ASP A 430 16.78 24.62 1.63
CA ASP A 430 17.44 25.91 1.49
C ASP A 430 17.01 26.62 0.21
N ASP A 431 16.89 25.86 -0.87
CA ASP A 431 16.47 26.32 -2.20
C ASP A 431 15.84 25.17 -3.02
N ALA A 432 15.48 25.46 -4.27
CA ALA A 432 14.90 24.48 -5.19
C ALA A 432 15.90 23.35 -5.56
N ALA A 433 17.19 23.63 -5.67
CA ALA A 433 18.19 22.63 -6.01
C ALA A 433 18.34 21.59 -4.88
N ASP A 434 18.33 22.05 -3.62
CA ASP A 434 18.30 21.17 -2.45
C ASP A 434 17.03 20.33 -2.39
N TYR A 435 15.87 20.92 -2.77
CA TYR A 435 14.62 20.17 -2.87
C TYR A 435 14.67 19.10 -3.99
N HIS A 436 15.16 19.45 -5.16
CA HIS A 436 15.35 18.50 -6.27
C HIS A 436 16.28 17.34 -5.88
N ARG A 437 17.31 17.63 -5.09
CA ARG A 437 18.19 16.59 -4.54
C ARG A 437 17.45 15.68 -3.57
N THR A 438 16.51 16.19 -2.78
CA THR A 438 15.67 15.38 -1.88
C THR A 438 14.72 14.48 -2.66
N LEU A 439 14.12 14.95 -3.76
CA LEU A 439 13.23 14.15 -4.60
C LEU A 439 13.89 12.86 -5.09
N LYS A 440 15.20 12.90 -5.41
CA LYS A 440 15.98 11.72 -5.74
C LYS A 440 15.87 10.63 -4.66
N PHE A 441 16.01 10.99 -3.39
CA PHE A 441 16.04 10.02 -2.28
C PHE A 441 14.64 9.58 -1.87
N ALA A 442 13.67 10.49 -1.90
CA ALA A 442 12.28 10.16 -1.67
C ALA A 442 11.77 9.16 -2.71
N TYR A 443 12.10 9.41 -3.99
CA TYR A 443 11.76 8.50 -5.07
C TYR A 443 12.51 7.17 -4.97
N LEU A 444 13.81 7.19 -4.66
CA LEU A 444 14.60 5.97 -4.46
C LEU A 444 14.01 5.07 -3.36
N TYR A 445 13.58 5.66 -2.23
CA TYR A 445 12.90 4.92 -1.18
C TYR A 445 11.65 4.22 -1.70
N ALA A 446 10.74 4.98 -2.34
CA ALA A 446 9.48 4.46 -2.83
C ALA A 446 9.69 3.41 -3.95
N LYS A 447 10.60 3.66 -4.90
CA LYS A 447 10.97 2.68 -5.95
C LYS A 447 11.52 1.39 -5.34
N THR A 448 12.32 1.49 -4.26
CA THR A 448 12.85 0.32 -3.57
C THR A 448 11.74 -0.54 -2.95
N VAL A 449 10.70 0.07 -2.37
CA VAL A 449 9.54 -0.67 -1.85
C VAL A 449 8.88 -1.51 -2.94
N THR A 450 8.79 -1.00 -4.16
CA THR A 450 8.18 -1.72 -5.29
C THR A 450 8.99 -2.93 -5.79
N LEU A 451 10.23 -3.13 -5.32
CA LEU A 451 11.03 -4.31 -5.64
C LEU A 451 10.57 -5.56 -4.89
N LEU A 452 9.89 -5.39 -3.77
CA LEU A 452 9.41 -6.51 -2.96
C LEU A 452 8.04 -6.99 -3.45
N PRO A 453 7.87 -8.30 -3.70
CA PRO A 453 6.55 -8.87 -3.88
C PRO A 453 5.75 -8.78 -2.57
N THR A 454 4.45 -9.02 -2.66
CA THR A 454 3.57 -9.23 -1.51
C THR A 454 3.38 -10.73 -1.25
N HIS A 455 2.73 -11.07 -0.14
CA HIS A 455 2.28 -12.44 0.14
C HIS A 455 1.09 -12.87 -0.76
N CYS A 456 0.42 -11.93 -1.45
CA CYS A 456 -0.74 -12.18 -2.29
C CYS A 456 -0.35 -12.29 -3.77
N LYS A 457 -0.50 -13.48 -4.38
CA LYS A 457 -0.14 -13.72 -5.79
C LYS A 457 -0.91 -12.83 -6.77
N LYS A 458 -2.23 -12.68 -6.57
CA LYS A 458 -3.08 -11.84 -7.43
C LYS A 458 -2.63 -10.38 -7.42
N THR A 459 -2.34 -9.85 -6.24
CA THR A 459 -1.80 -8.50 -6.07
C THR A 459 -0.44 -8.33 -6.76
N ASN A 460 0.44 -9.34 -6.70
CA ASN A 460 1.76 -9.27 -7.33
C ASN A 460 1.68 -9.11 -8.84
N ALA A 461 0.71 -9.74 -9.50
CA ALA A 461 0.54 -9.63 -10.95
C ALA A 461 0.32 -8.17 -11.41
N VAL A 462 -0.39 -7.38 -10.60
CA VAL A 462 -0.67 -5.96 -10.89
C VAL A 462 0.44 -5.06 -10.35
N LEU A 463 0.80 -5.24 -9.09
CA LEU A 463 1.77 -4.39 -8.38
C LEU A 463 3.15 -4.37 -9.05
N LEU A 464 3.68 -5.55 -9.43
CA LEU A 464 4.99 -5.65 -10.03
C LEU A 464 5.02 -5.17 -11.50
N ARG A 465 3.87 -5.16 -12.17
CA ARG A 465 3.73 -4.60 -13.50
C ARG A 465 3.67 -3.07 -13.47
N ASN A 466 2.87 -2.49 -12.57
CA ASN A 466 2.59 -1.05 -12.55
C ASN A 466 3.57 -0.26 -11.68
N ARG A 467 4.00 -0.81 -10.55
CA ARG A 467 4.92 -0.19 -9.58
C ARG A 467 4.54 1.25 -9.23
N ARG A 468 3.25 1.48 -8.94
CA ARG A 468 2.73 2.83 -8.64
C ARG A 468 3.39 3.43 -7.41
N ILE A 469 3.78 4.70 -7.55
CA ILE A 469 4.43 5.49 -6.51
C ILE A 469 3.74 6.83 -6.41
N GLY A 470 3.43 7.25 -5.19
CA GLY A 470 2.99 8.60 -4.86
C GLY A 470 4.08 9.35 -4.10
N LEU A 471 4.45 10.52 -4.59
CA LEU A 471 5.26 11.50 -3.85
C LEU A 471 4.41 12.71 -3.57
N SER A 472 4.26 13.08 -2.30
CA SER A 472 3.46 14.22 -1.91
C SER A 472 4.28 15.33 -1.29
N GLN A 473 3.67 16.50 -1.17
CA GLN A 473 4.26 17.71 -0.63
C GLN A 473 3.41 18.23 0.53
N SER A 474 3.96 18.21 1.73
CA SER A 474 3.36 18.85 2.91
C SER A 474 3.93 20.23 3.15
N GLY A 475 3.08 21.15 3.60
CA GLY A 475 3.51 22.49 3.97
C GLY A 475 3.70 23.42 2.76
N ILE A 476 2.84 23.32 1.75
CA ILE A 476 2.89 24.18 0.54
C ILE A 476 2.75 25.65 0.92
N ILE A 477 1.85 25.99 1.86
CA ILE A 477 1.66 27.38 2.33
C ILE A 477 2.91 27.90 3.03
N GLN A 478 3.58 27.07 3.84
CA GLN A 478 4.85 27.41 4.48
C GLN A 478 5.96 27.64 3.43
N ALA A 479 5.98 26.81 2.38
CA ALA A 479 6.89 27.01 1.26
C ALA A 479 6.59 28.32 0.50
N PHE A 480 5.31 28.66 0.28
CA PHE A 480 4.94 29.95 -0.30
C PHE A 480 5.42 31.13 0.54
N ALA A 481 5.30 31.04 1.87
CA ALA A 481 5.80 32.07 2.76
C ALA A 481 7.33 32.24 2.70
N LYS A 482 8.06 31.11 2.53
CA LYS A 482 9.53 31.11 2.48
C LYS A 482 10.10 31.54 1.14
N PHE A 483 9.55 31.03 0.04
CA PHE A 483 10.14 31.16 -1.31
C PHE A 483 9.31 32.00 -2.28
N GLY A 484 8.10 32.38 -1.90
CA GLY A 484 7.12 32.99 -2.78
C GLY A 484 6.37 31.98 -3.67
N ARG A 485 5.07 32.29 -3.89
CA ARG A 485 4.15 31.39 -4.62
C ARG A 485 4.65 31.03 -6.02
N ARG A 486 5.14 32.03 -6.79
CA ARG A 486 5.60 31.80 -8.16
C ARG A 486 6.75 30.81 -8.23
N GLN A 487 7.75 30.97 -7.36
CA GLN A 487 8.92 30.08 -7.32
C GLN A 487 8.51 28.65 -6.90
N VAL A 488 7.63 28.49 -5.91
CA VAL A 488 7.19 27.15 -5.48
C VAL A 488 6.44 26.46 -6.61
N LEU A 489 5.52 27.13 -7.27
CA LEU A 489 4.77 26.52 -8.37
C LEU A 489 5.66 26.16 -9.57
N SER A 490 6.61 27.03 -9.96
CA SER A 490 7.48 26.75 -11.12
C SER A 490 8.59 25.75 -10.79
N GLU A 491 9.33 25.95 -9.69
CA GLU A 491 10.56 25.20 -9.44
C GLU A 491 10.29 23.93 -8.60
N PHE A 492 9.48 24.05 -7.53
CA PHE A 492 9.25 22.91 -6.65
C PHE A 492 8.17 21.96 -7.19
N CYS A 493 7.05 22.50 -7.72
CA CYS A 493 5.98 21.66 -8.24
C CYS A 493 6.25 21.23 -9.69
N ASN A 494 6.34 22.16 -10.63
CA ASN A 494 6.45 21.82 -12.05
C ASN A 494 7.78 21.16 -12.41
N LYS A 495 8.91 21.81 -12.15
CA LYS A 495 10.23 21.19 -12.37
C LYS A 495 10.49 20.02 -11.45
N GLY A 496 9.96 20.04 -10.21
CA GLY A 496 10.03 18.92 -9.29
C GLY A 496 9.45 17.64 -9.88
N TYR A 497 8.33 17.75 -10.61
CA TYR A 497 7.76 16.60 -11.33
C TYR A 497 8.71 16.07 -12.41
N ASP A 498 9.33 16.95 -13.19
CA ASP A 498 10.28 16.55 -14.24
C ASP A 498 11.53 15.88 -13.64
N VAL A 499 11.99 16.35 -12.48
CA VAL A 499 13.08 15.73 -11.71
C VAL A 499 12.71 14.32 -11.24
N VAL A 500 11.47 14.11 -10.77
CA VAL A 500 10.99 12.77 -10.39
C VAL A 500 10.96 11.84 -11.60
N ARG A 501 10.46 12.30 -12.74
CA ARG A 501 10.46 11.54 -14.00
C ARG A 501 11.87 11.14 -14.42
N HIS A 502 12.83 12.06 -14.36
CA HIS A 502 14.22 11.76 -14.65
C HIS A 502 14.82 10.69 -13.73
N TRP A 503 14.50 10.72 -12.42
CA TRP A 503 14.96 9.67 -11.51
C TRP A 503 14.22 8.35 -11.69
N ASP A 504 12.98 8.39 -12.15
CA ASP A 504 12.25 7.17 -12.53
C ASP A 504 12.97 6.44 -13.67
N ASP A 505 13.29 7.15 -14.75
CA ASP A 505 14.03 6.58 -15.89
C ASP A 505 15.36 5.94 -15.43
N ILE A 506 16.16 6.68 -14.64
CA ILE A 506 17.46 6.20 -14.16
C ILE A 506 17.32 4.96 -13.27
N TYR A 507 16.35 4.95 -12.34
CA TYR A 507 16.21 3.83 -11.42
C TYR A 507 15.50 2.64 -12.05
N SER A 508 14.60 2.86 -12.97
CA SER A 508 13.99 1.81 -13.77
C SER A 508 15.03 1.08 -14.62
N GLU A 509 15.90 1.83 -15.30
CA GLU A 509 17.03 1.27 -16.05
C GLU A 509 18.01 0.52 -15.12
N TRP A 510 18.44 1.16 -14.02
CA TRP A 510 19.39 0.56 -13.07
C TRP A 510 18.86 -0.74 -12.46
N LEU A 511 17.58 -0.77 -12.07
CA LEU A 511 16.95 -1.90 -11.37
C LEU A 511 16.31 -2.90 -12.34
N CYS A 512 16.30 -2.59 -13.65
CA CYS A 512 15.63 -3.38 -14.70
C CYS A 512 14.14 -3.64 -14.37
N VAL A 513 13.41 -2.59 -14.03
CA VAL A 513 11.98 -2.63 -13.70
C VAL A 513 11.23 -1.53 -14.45
N SER A 514 9.89 -1.70 -14.59
CA SER A 514 8.98 -0.66 -15.11
C SER A 514 8.89 0.53 -14.17
#